data_cb48c0ea5581bcf08ccf9a46651938e4
#
_entry.id   cb48c0ea5581bcf08ccf9a46651938e4
#
_cell.length_a   1.000
_cell.length_b   1.000
_cell.length_c   1.000
_cell.angle_alpha   90.00
_cell.angle_beta   90.00
_cell.angle_gamma   90.00
#
_symmetry.space_group_name_H-M   'P 1'
#
loop_
_entity.id
_entity.type
_entity.pdbx_description
1 polymer ?
#
loop_
_entity_poly.entity_id
_entity_poly.type
_entity_poly.pdbx_seq_one_letter_code
_entity_poly.pdbx_strand_id
1 'polypeptide(L)'
;MTKINNLKEIAKSNKSFIIYKSDKGFDLYTDFSKKIILTNGNIKNFINKATQFKFKKKETDIFIGFFGYEILNNLIGVKVKKQKGLKFPKGIFYKPETKVKFQNKLDYKNLELIKSNKPFKININKASYKVIFDKFKKKIKSGETYQIKICTKYRNTTQIDALDFFCRLVKTNMAPEAFMIKDKDYSIISCSPENLINKKNDFITTMPIAGTLKKTPKLNKTKALTFFRKNLKETKEHNMIVDMERSDLSKVCEAGTVKILKKKIVEEYKDLYHYVSLIGGKIKKNISSLDIIKAMMPGGSVIGCPKISTLNLLNNQEKENRNIYTGSFGYIKFNGDMRFNIIIRSILNYKNRSEVSVASGVVIDSNAKHEFNENYIKAKALMDLYK
;
A
#
# COMPACT_ATOMS: atom_id res chain seq x y z
N MET A 1 -2.18 -5.31 -30.34
CA MET A 1 -1.59 -5.89 -29.10
C MET A 1 -0.16 -5.44 -28.98
N THR A 2 0.13 -4.56 -28.05
CA THR A 2 1.48 -4.01 -27.85
C THR A 2 2.28 -5.00 -27.01
N LYS A 3 3.32 -5.61 -27.57
CA LYS A 3 4.23 -6.55 -26.88
C LYS A 3 5.16 -5.79 -25.92
N ILE A 4 5.81 -6.46 -24.99
CA ILE A 4 6.76 -5.88 -24.02
C ILE A 4 7.97 -5.22 -24.64
N ASN A 5 8.39 -5.64 -25.82
CA ASN A 5 9.42 -4.86 -26.53
C ASN A 5 8.99 -3.40 -26.64
N ASN A 6 7.70 -3.14 -26.84
CA ASN A 6 7.13 -1.81 -26.82
C ASN A 6 7.07 -1.19 -25.40
N LEU A 7 6.93 -1.98 -24.32
CA LEU A 7 6.99 -1.40 -22.96
C LEU A 7 8.38 -0.89 -22.62
N LYS A 8 9.45 -1.64 -22.94
CA LYS A 8 10.84 -1.18 -22.78
C LYS A 8 11.15 0.01 -23.68
N GLU A 9 10.66 0.03 -24.91
CA GLU A 9 10.81 1.14 -25.83
C GLU A 9 10.05 2.38 -25.35
N ILE A 10 8.79 2.23 -24.93
CA ILE A 10 7.99 3.31 -24.36
C ILE A 10 8.65 3.81 -23.05
N ALA A 11 9.16 2.90 -22.21
CA ALA A 11 9.86 3.27 -20.98
C ALA A 11 11.20 3.98 -21.26
N LYS A 12 11.91 3.65 -22.34
CA LYS A 12 13.11 4.36 -22.79
C LYS A 12 12.81 5.73 -23.38
N SER A 13 11.71 5.86 -24.13
CA SER A 13 11.28 7.12 -24.73
C SER A 13 10.66 8.09 -23.73
N ASN A 14 10.08 7.60 -22.62
CA ASN A 14 9.40 8.40 -21.62
C ASN A 14 10.23 8.52 -20.33
N LYS A 15 10.57 9.76 -19.95
CA LYS A 15 11.27 10.04 -18.67
C LYS A 15 10.43 9.74 -17.44
N SER A 16 9.11 9.77 -17.58
CA SER A 16 8.15 9.53 -16.50
C SER A 16 6.98 8.72 -17.01
N PHE A 17 6.61 7.65 -16.27
CA PHE A 17 5.45 6.82 -16.58
C PHE A 17 4.94 6.11 -15.32
N ILE A 18 3.69 5.63 -15.37
CA ILE A 18 3.05 4.86 -14.32
C ILE A 18 2.48 3.58 -14.91
N ILE A 19 2.80 2.45 -14.29
CA ILE A 19 2.17 1.16 -14.60
C ILE A 19 1.28 0.80 -13.42
N TYR A 20 0.03 0.38 -13.68
CA TYR A 20 -0.90 -0.07 -12.66
C TYR A 20 -1.61 -1.35 -13.09
N LYS A 21 -1.71 -2.32 -12.17
CA LYS A 21 -2.44 -3.57 -12.40
C LYS A 21 -3.92 -3.28 -12.59
N SER A 22 -4.48 -3.79 -13.67
CA SER A 22 -5.91 -3.78 -13.97
C SER A 22 -6.48 -5.20 -13.94
N ASP A 23 -7.80 -5.35 -14.03
CA ASP A 23 -8.45 -6.67 -14.03
C ASP A 23 -7.98 -7.56 -15.18
N LYS A 24 -7.66 -6.96 -16.34
CA LYS A 24 -7.28 -7.66 -17.57
C LYS A 24 -5.77 -7.60 -17.90
N GLY A 25 -4.93 -7.09 -17.00
CA GLY A 25 -3.51 -6.93 -17.27
C GLY A 25 -2.90 -5.73 -16.56
N PHE A 26 -2.21 -4.88 -17.28
CA PHE A 26 -1.61 -3.65 -16.78
C PHE A 26 -2.00 -2.47 -17.66
N ASP A 27 -2.25 -1.34 -17.03
CA ASP A 27 -2.43 -0.05 -17.66
C ASP A 27 -1.14 0.76 -17.53
N LEU A 28 -0.64 1.30 -18.63
CA LEU A 28 0.49 2.22 -18.68
C LEU A 28 -0.03 3.63 -18.94
N TYR A 29 0.37 4.57 -18.11
CA TYR A 29 0.05 5.99 -18.23
C TYR A 29 1.32 6.79 -18.53
N THR A 30 1.25 7.65 -19.56
CA THR A 30 2.35 8.53 -20.03
C THR A 30 1.83 9.93 -20.36
N ASP A 31 2.72 10.78 -20.82
CA ASP A 31 2.42 12.14 -21.33
C ASP A 31 1.64 12.95 -20.30
N PHE A 32 2.30 13.22 -19.17
CA PHE A 32 1.65 13.92 -18.06
C PHE A 32 1.57 15.42 -18.32
N SER A 33 0.35 15.94 -18.51
CA SER A 33 0.08 17.37 -18.67
C SER A 33 0.22 18.16 -17.36
N LYS A 34 0.08 17.50 -16.21
CA LYS A 34 0.27 18.07 -14.87
C LYS A 34 0.97 17.10 -13.95
N LYS A 35 1.91 17.63 -13.15
CA LYS A 35 2.52 16.96 -11.99
C LYS A 35 2.28 17.85 -10.77
N ILE A 36 1.62 17.31 -9.76
CA ILE A 36 1.23 18.05 -8.55
C ILE A 36 1.96 17.43 -7.37
N ILE A 37 2.87 18.18 -6.76
CA ILE A 37 3.56 17.79 -5.52
C ILE A 37 2.72 18.26 -4.35
N LEU A 38 2.37 17.33 -3.46
CA LEU A 38 1.51 17.61 -2.33
C LEU A 38 2.29 18.08 -1.11
N THR A 39 1.72 19.04 -0.43
CA THR A 39 2.15 19.60 0.85
C THR A 39 0.95 19.65 1.80
N ASN A 40 1.21 19.87 3.09
CA ASN A 40 0.12 20.04 4.06
C ASN A 40 -0.82 21.22 3.71
N GLY A 41 -0.27 22.25 3.01
CA GLY A 41 -1.03 23.45 2.62
C GLY A 41 -1.92 23.25 1.38
N ASN A 42 -1.57 22.35 0.47
CA ASN A 42 -2.31 22.22 -0.80
C ASN A 42 -3.13 20.94 -0.95
N ILE A 43 -2.94 19.93 -0.10
CA ILE A 43 -3.61 18.61 -0.25
C ILE A 43 -5.14 18.71 -0.26
N LYS A 44 -5.73 19.50 0.64
CA LYS A 44 -7.20 19.65 0.70
C LYS A 44 -7.74 20.30 -0.59
N ASN A 45 -7.07 21.37 -1.05
CA ASN A 45 -7.42 22.05 -2.28
C ASN A 45 -7.26 21.13 -3.49
N PHE A 46 -6.17 20.34 -3.55
CA PHE A 46 -5.97 19.35 -4.61
C PHE A 46 -7.13 18.33 -4.68
N ILE A 47 -7.48 17.70 -3.56
CA ILE A 47 -8.52 16.66 -3.53
C ILE A 47 -9.87 17.26 -3.97
N ASN A 48 -10.23 18.43 -3.46
CA ASN A 48 -11.49 19.09 -3.82
C ASN A 48 -11.53 19.51 -5.30
N LYS A 49 -10.41 20.01 -5.84
CA LYS A 49 -10.34 20.42 -7.26
C LYS A 49 -10.24 19.23 -8.22
N ALA A 50 -9.74 18.08 -7.78
CA ALA A 50 -9.58 16.90 -8.65
C ALA A 50 -10.90 16.44 -9.29
N THR A 51 -12.04 16.69 -8.62
CA THR A 51 -13.38 16.32 -9.10
C THR A 51 -14.13 17.47 -9.80
N GLN A 52 -13.51 18.66 -9.91
CA GLN A 52 -14.10 19.81 -10.61
C GLN A 52 -13.72 19.90 -12.10
N PHE A 53 -12.82 19.04 -12.56
CA PHE A 53 -12.47 18.95 -13.97
C PHE A 53 -13.62 18.38 -14.79
N LYS A 54 -13.79 18.89 -16.02
CA LYS A 54 -14.83 18.39 -16.93
C LYS A 54 -14.59 16.91 -17.25
N PHE A 55 -15.51 16.06 -16.83
CA PHE A 55 -15.46 14.63 -17.12
C PHE A 55 -15.96 14.37 -18.55
N LYS A 56 -15.06 13.97 -19.43
CA LYS A 56 -15.31 13.68 -20.84
C LYS A 56 -15.47 12.19 -21.12
N LYS A 57 -15.58 11.36 -20.06
CA LYS A 57 -15.62 9.88 -20.10
C LYS A 57 -14.39 9.23 -20.73
N LYS A 58 -13.25 9.95 -20.75
CA LYS A 58 -11.97 9.37 -21.17
C LYS A 58 -11.34 8.58 -20.03
N GLU A 59 -10.58 7.54 -20.35
CA GLU A 59 -9.84 6.76 -19.36
C GLU A 59 -8.70 7.56 -18.70
N THR A 60 -8.28 8.65 -19.33
CA THR A 60 -7.30 9.61 -18.82
C THR A 60 -7.92 10.76 -18.01
N ASP A 61 -9.24 10.80 -17.82
CA ASP A 61 -9.92 11.80 -16.97
C ASP A 61 -9.70 11.46 -15.48
N ILE A 62 -8.44 11.41 -15.07
CA ILE A 62 -8.00 11.02 -13.73
C ILE A 62 -6.82 11.85 -13.27
N PHE A 63 -6.65 11.93 -11.96
CA PHE A 63 -5.36 12.14 -11.32
C PHE A 63 -4.89 10.82 -10.71
N ILE A 64 -3.70 10.35 -11.07
CA ILE A 64 -3.11 9.11 -10.58
C ILE A 64 -1.79 9.40 -9.86
N GLY A 65 -1.57 8.76 -8.70
CA GLY A 65 -0.38 9.02 -7.89
C GLY A 65 -0.49 8.46 -6.49
N PHE A 66 0.21 9.06 -5.54
CA PHE A 66 0.26 8.56 -4.18
C PHE A 66 0.13 9.67 -3.13
N PHE A 67 -0.44 9.27 -1.99
CA PHE A 67 -0.35 9.96 -0.72
C PHE A 67 0.65 9.23 0.18
N GLY A 68 1.66 9.92 0.69
CA GLY A 68 2.59 9.37 1.67
C GLY A 68 1.97 9.33 3.07
N TYR A 69 2.61 8.58 3.97
CA TYR A 69 2.11 8.38 5.33
C TYR A 69 1.96 9.68 6.13
N GLU A 70 2.98 10.54 6.09
CA GLU A 70 3.02 11.75 6.91
C GLU A 70 1.93 12.77 6.53
N ILE A 71 1.63 12.89 5.23
CA ILE A 71 0.59 13.84 4.78
C ILE A 71 -0.81 13.36 5.14
N LEU A 72 -1.03 12.04 5.14
CA LEU A 72 -2.29 11.44 5.56
C LEU A 72 -2.53 11.65 7.05
N ASN A 73 -1.52 11.47 7.89
CA ASN A 73 -1.61 11.75 9.32
C ASN A 73 -1.99 13.21 9.59
N ASN A 74 -1.31 14.15 8.93
CA ASN A 74 -1.62 15.57 9.07
C ASN A 74 -3.05 15.91 8.59
N LEU A 75 -3.52 15.23 7.53
CA LEU A 75 -4.85 15.45 6.97
C LEU A 75 -5.97 15.11 7.96
N ILE A 76 -5.76 14.10 8.81
CA ILE A 76 -6.70 13.68 9.86
C ILE A 76 -6.41 14.31 11.24
N GLY A 77 -5.56 15.33 11.30
CA GLY A 77 -5.28 16.10 12.51
C GLY A 77 -4.20 15.53 13.42
N VAL A 78 -3.54 14.44 13.02
CA VAL A 78 -2.41 13.88 13.78
C VAL A 78 -1.11 14.57 13.36
N LYS A 79 -0.57 15.42 14.24
CA LYS A 79 0.69 16.15 13.98
C LYS A 79 1.87 15.19 13.97
N VAL A 80 2.53 15.09 12.82
CA VAL A 80 3.78 14.31 12.70
C VAL A 80 4.93 15.18 13.19
N LYS A 81 5.71 14.68 14.17
CA LYS A 81 6.93 15.33 14.62
C LYS A 81 7.96 15.37 13.49
N LYS A 82 8.82 16.38 13.49
CA LYS A 82 9.94 16.47 12.54
C LYS A 82 10.87 15.29 12.75
N GLN A 83 10.97 14.44 11.74
CA GLN A 83 11.73 13.19 11.81
C GLN A 83 12.99 13.29 10.94
N LYS A 84 13.98 12.47 11.29
CA LYS A 84 15.22 12.26 10.53
C LYS A 84 14.93 11.33 9.33
N GLY A 85 15.95 11.06 8.53
CA GLY A 85 15.90 10.10 7.44
C GLY A 85 15.69 10.74 6.06
N LEU A 86 15.25 9.93 5.11
CA LEU A 86 15.08 10.32 3.72
C LEU A 86 13.93 11.32 3.59
N LYS A 87 14.23 12.52 3.09
CA LYS A 87 13.21 13.53 2.78
C LYS A 87 12.68 13.28 1.37
N PHE A 88 11.56 12.61 1.27
CA PHE A 88 10.86 12.35 0.02
C PHE A 88 9.58 13.18 -0.05
N PRO A 89 9.08 13.54 -1.24
CA PRO A 89 7.79 14.22 -1.39
C PRO A 89 6.66 13.50 -0.66
N LYS A 90 5.82 14.28 0.03
CA LYS A 90 4.72 13.74 0.85
C LYS A 90 3.57 13.15 0.04
N GLY A 91 3.53 13.44 -1.25
CA GLY A 91 2.59 12.91 -2.22
C GLY A 91 2.81 13.55 -3.58
N ILE A 92 2.54 12.81 -4.63
CA ILE A 92 2.64 13.32 -6.01
C ILE A 92 1.49 12.70 -6.80
N PHE A 93 0.79 13.55 -7.56
CA PHE A 93 -0.23 13.13 -8.51
C PHE A 93 0.06 13.65 -9.90
N TYR A 94 -0.30 12.87 -10.89
CA TYR A 94 -0.11 13.15 -12.31
C TYR A 94 -1.45 13.12 -13.03
N LYS A 95 -1.61 14.02 -14.01
CA LYS A 95 -2.70 13.97 -14.99
C LYS A 95 -2.16 13.39 -16.29
N PRO A 96 -2.46 12.13 -16.61
CA PRO A 96 -2.02 11.52 -17.87
C PRO A 96 -2.85 12.01 -19.05
N GLU A 97 -2.23 12.09 -20.22
CA GLU A 97 -2.93 12.31 -21.49
C GLU A 97 -3.02 10.99 -22.31
N THR A 98 -2.11 10.07 -22.08
CA THR A 98 -2.05 8.79 -22.78
C THR A 98 -2.23 7.61 -21.80
N LYS A 99 -3.02 6.62 -22.24
CA LYS A 99 -3.18 5.34 -21.56
C LYS A 99 -3.09 4.20 -22.56
N VAL A 100 -2.20 3.25 -22.28
CA VAL A 100 -2.02 2.03 -23.08
C VAL A 100 -2.33 0.80 -22.22
N LYS A 101 -3.08 -0.16 -22.76
CA LYS A 101 -3.44 -1.40 -22.06
C LYS A 101 -2.55 -2.55 -22.52
N PHE A 102 -1.99 -3.28 -21.56
CA PHE A 102 -1.23 -4.50 -21.80
C PHE A 102 -2.00 -5.69 -21.24
N GLN A 103 -2.24 -6.69 -22.09
CA GLN A 103 -2.84 -7.94 -21.64
C GLN A 103 -1.79 -8.84 -20.97
N ASN A 104 -2.13 -9.43 -19.91
CA ASN A 104 -1.62 -10.47 -18.98
C ASN A 104 -0.19 -11.06 -19.11
N LYS A 105 0.62 -10.77 -20.11
CA LYS A 105 1.98 -11.34 -20.20
C LYS A 105 3.01 -10.23 -20.28
N LEU A 106 3.52 -9.86 -19.10
CA LEU A 106 4.85 -9.28 -19.04
C LEU A 106 5.82 -10.38 -19.53
N ASP A 107 6.51 -10.17 -20.66
CA ASP A 107 7.53 -11.11 -21.14
C ASP A 107 8.77 -10.95 -20.26
N TYR A 108 9.14 -12.00 -19.57
CA TYR A 108 10.24 -12.00 -18.62
C TYR A 108 11.56 -12.50 -19.23
N LYS A 109 11.60 -12.70 -20.54
CA LYS A 109 12.83 -13.02 -21.26
C LYS A 109 13.69 -11.75 -21.31
N ASN A 110 14.98 -11.87 -21.07
CA ASN A 110 15.95 -10.76 -21.15
C ASN A 110 15.84 -9.68 -20.04
N LEU A 111 15.46 -10.05 -18.82
CA LEU A 111 15.63 -9.17 -17.66
C LEU A 111 17.11 -9.12 -17.27
N GLU A 112 17.65 -7.92 -17.13
CA GLU A 112 19.01 -7.74 -16.64
C GLU A 112 19.14 -8.23 -15.19
N LEU A 113 20.18 -9.03 -14.92
CA LEU A 113 20.48 -9.50 -13.58
C LEU A 113 21.08 -8.34 -12.78
N ILE A 114 20.44 -7.98 -11.68
CA ILE A 114 21.01 -7.04 -10.72
C ILE A 114 22.07 -7.80 -9.94
N LYS A 115 23.34 -7.66 -10.33
CA LYS A 115 24.45 -8.22 -9.54
C LYS A 115 24.80 -7.22 -8.44
N SER A 116 24.28 -7.40 -7.24
CA SER A 116 24.65 -6.58 -6.08
C SER A 116 25.24 -7.45 -4.99
N ASN A 117 26.51 -7.19 -4.66
CA ASN A 117 27.18 -7.76 -3.49
C ASN A 117 27.02 -6.87 -2.24
N LYS A 118 26.27 -5.76 -2.34
CA LYS A 118 26.10 -4.84 -1.20
C LYS A 118 24.96 -5.32 -0.30
N PRO A 119 25.21 -5.57 0.99
CA PRO A 119 24.16 -5.99 1.92
C PRO A 119 23.18 -4.85 2.20
N PHE A 120 21.95 -5.20 2.52
CA PHE A 120 20.97 -4.25 3.03
C PHE A 120 21.30 -3.90 4.48
N LYS A 121 21.34 -2.60 4.78
CA LYS A 121 21.50 -2.07 6.14
C LYS A 121 20.13 -1.87 6.78
N ILE A 122 19.93 -2.41 7.98
CA ILE A 122 18.71 -2.23 8.77
C ILE A 122 18.82 -0.98 9.65
N ASN A 123 17.71 -0.25 9.82
CA ASN A 123 17.69 0.96 10.67
C ASN A 123 17.49 0.66 12.15
N ILE A 124 16.89 -0.46 12.51
CA ILE A 124 16.58 -0.88 13.88
C ILE A 124 17.06 -2.33 14.04
N ASN A 125 18.10 -2.57 14.83
CA ASN A 125 18.58 -3.91 15.12
C ASN A 125 17.65 -4.64 16.11
N LYS A 126 17.88 -5.95 16.33
CA LYS A 126 17.05 -6.81 17.17
C LYS A 126 16.91 -6.31 18.61
N ALA A 127 18.00 -5.79 19.21
CA ALA A 127 17.98 -5.27 20.58
C ALA A 127 17.11 -4.01 20.68
N SER A 128 17.33 -3.04 19.78
CA SER A 128 16.50 -1.81 19.70
C SER A 128 15.04 -2.11 19.40
N TYR A 129 14.75 -3.11 18.53
CA TYR A 129 13.39 -3.56 18.24
C TYR A 129 12.71 -4.09 19.50
N LYS A 130 13.41 -4.91 20.30
CA LYS A 130 12.87 -5.45 21.56
C LYS A 130 12.50 -4.34 22.54
N VAL A 131 13.32 -3.31 22.69
CA VAL A 131 13.02 -2.15 23.56
C VAL A 131 11.72 -1.44 23.11
N ILE A 132 11.57 -1.20 21.81
CA ILE A 132 10.36 -0.59 21.24
C ILE A 132 9.15 -1.50 21.45
N PHE A 133 9.32 -2.80 21.19
CA PHE A 133 8.30 -3.81 21.38
C PHE A 133 7.80 -3.83 22.83
N ASP A 134 8.69 -3.89 23.81
CA ASP A 134 8.34 -3.94 25.24
C ASP A 134 7.60 -2.67 25.68
N LYS A 135 8.00 -1.50 25.17
CA LYS A 135 7.30 -0.24 25.38
C LYS A 135 5.85 -0.29 24.83
N PHE A 136 5.66 -0.76 23.61
CA PHE A 136 4.32 -0.86 23.03
C PHE A 136 3.49 -1.96 23.68
N LYS A 137 4.11 -3.04 24.13
CA LYS A 137 3.43 -4.09 24.90
C LYS A 137 2.82 -3.54 26.19
N LYS A 138 3.54 -2.62 26.88
CA LYS A 138 2.99 -1.90 28.05
C LYS A 138 1.77 -1.06 27.65
N LYS A 139 1.82 -0.34 26.51
CA LYS A 139 0.70 0.47 25.99
C LYS A 139 -0.53 -0.37 25.60
N ILE A 140 -0.30 -1.58 25.10
CA ILE A 140 -1.40 -2.54 24.84
C ILE A 140 -2.01 -3.03 26.16
N LYS A 141 -1.17 -3.36 27.16
CA LYS A 141 -1.66 -3.79 28.49
C LYS A 141 -2.45 -2.69 29.22
N SER A 142 -2.09 -1.41 29.03
CA SER A 142 -2.83 -0.26 29.59
C SER A 142 -4.07 0.13 28.78
N GLY A 143 -4.40 -0.57 27.68
CA GLY A 143 -5.58 -0.30 26.87
C GLY A 143 -5.47 0.90 25.92
N GLU A 144 -4.28 1.52 25.77
CA GLU A 144 -4.09 2.67 24.88
C GLU A 144 -4.15 2.29 23.40
N THR A 145 -3.85 1.02 23.08
CA THR A 145 -4.00 0.44 21.74
C THR A 145 -4.18 -1.07 21.83
N TYR A 146 -4.91 -1.69 20.90
CA TYR A 146 -5.06 -3.15 20.81
C TYR A 146 -4.01 -3.79 19.92
N GLN A 147 -3.63 -3.08 18.88
CA GLN A 147 -2.60 -3.50 17.91
C GLN A 147 -1.79 -2.29 17.47
N ILE A 148 -0.48 -2.48 17.27
CA ILE A 148 0.42 -1.47 16.73
C ILE A 148 1.44 -2.09 15.78
N LYS A 149 1.74 -1.44 14.66
CA LYS A 149 2.66 -1.95 13.63
C LYS A 149 4.05 -1.29 13.77
N ILE A 150 5.06 -2.03 14.23
CA ILE A 150 6.44 -1.54 14.36
C ILE A 150 7.15 -1.62 13.01
N CYS A 151 7.50 -0.45 12.48
CA CYS A 151 8.17 -0.34 11.18
C CYS A 151 9.69 -0.56 11.30
N THR A 152 10.23 -1.40 10.41
CA THR A 152 11.68 -1.55 10.16
C THR A 152 11.99 -1.21 8.71
N LYS A 153 13.20 -0.70 8.45
CA LYS A 153 13.65 -0.28 7.14
C LYS A 153 14.96 -0.94 6.76
N TYR A 154 15.02 -1.37 5.52
CA TYR A 154 16.21 -1.98 4.92
C TYR A 154 16.65 -1.11 3.75
N ARG A 155 17.93 -0.74 3.70
CA ARG A 155 18.48 0.19 2.71
C ARG A 155 19.66 -0.41 1.97
N ASN A 156 19.71 -0.12 0.67
CA ASN A 156 20.80 -0.51 -0.22
C ASN A 156 21.15 0.69 -1.14
N THR A 157 22.38 0.74 -1.63
CA THR A 157 22.85 1.79 -2.55
C THR A 157 23.10 1.28 -3.97
N THR A 158 22.73 0.04 -4.26
CA THR A 158 22.80 -0.50 -5.63
C THR A 158 21.75 0.16 -6.49
N GLN A 159 22.17 0.63 -7.65
CA GLN A 159 21.25 1.11 -8.67
C GLN A 159 20.54 -0.06 -9.34
N ILE A 160 19.26 0.12 -9.63
CA ILE A 160 18.43 -0.87 -10.30
C ILE A 160 17.74 -0.24 -11.50
N ASP A 161 17.58 -1.00 -12.55
CA ASP A 161 16.55 -0.68 -13.54
C ASP A 161 15.17 -0.93 -12.93
N ALA A 162 14.36 0.14 -12.87
CA ALA A 162 13.09 0.09 -12.17
C ALA A 162 12.07 -0.81 -12.88
N LEU A 163 12.09 -0.86 -14.21
CA LEU A 163 11.17 -1.69 -15.00
C LEU A 163 11.54 -3.17 -14.88
N ASP A 164 12.81 -3.51 -15.00
CA ASP A 164 13.28 -4.88 -14.84
C ASP A 164 13.01 -5.39 -13.42
N PHE A 165 13.23 -4.54 -12.40
CA PHE A 165 12.89 -4.88 -11.02
C PHE A 165 11.37 -5.10 -10.84
N PHE A 166 10.52 -4.24 -11.40
CA PHE A 166 9.07 -4.41 -11.37
C PHE A 166 8.64 -5.72 -12.03
N CYS A 167 9.18 -6.04 -13.20
CA CYS A 167 8.88 -7.28 -13.89
C CYS A 167 9.27 -8.52 -13.07
N ARG A 168 10.44 -8.51 -12.40
CA ARG A 168 10.86 -9.59 -11.49
C ARG A 168 9.94 -9.69 -10.29
N LEU A 169 9.61 -8.57 -9.67
CA LEU A 169 8.73 -8.55 -8.51
C LEU A 169 7.34 -9.11 -8.87
N VAL A 170 6.78 -8.70 -10.00
CA VAL A 170 5.50 -9.23 -10.50
C VAL A 170 5.59 -10.72 -10.83
N LYS A 171 6.71 -11.17 -11.40
CA LYS A 171 6.93 -12.60 -11.69
C LYS A 171 6.92 -13.47 -10.44
N THR A 172 7.51 -12.97 -9.34
CA THR A 172 7.66 -13.72 -8.07
C THR A 172 6.55 -13.47 -7.08
N ASN A 173 5.94 -12.27 -7.09
CA ASN A 173 4.96 -11.85 -6.09
C ASN A 173 3.77 -11.10 -6.72
N MET A 174 3.13 -11.68 -7.75
CA MET A 174 1.95 -11.07 -8.36
C MET A 174 0.89 -10.73 -7.34
N ALA A 175 0.46 -9.47 -7.32
CA ALA A 175 -0.58 -8.97 -6.40
C ALA A 175 -1.61 -8.11 -7.14
N PRO A 176 -2.87 -8.01 -6.65
CA PRO A 176 -3.97 -7.33 -7.35
C PRO A 176 -3.77 -5.83 -7.50
N GLU A 177 -3.02 -5.21 -6.61
CA GLU A 177 -2.75 -3.77 -6.59
C GLU A 177 -1.28 -3.47 -6.93
N ALA A 178 -0.66 -4.28 -7.80
CA ALA A 178 0.72 -4.05 -8.23
C ALA A 178 0.81 -2.77 -9.06
N PHE A 179 1.83 -1.95 -8.77
CA PHE A 179 2.06 -0.72 -9.52
C PHE A 179 3.55 -0.34 -9.54
N MET A 180 3.88 0.53 -10.48
CA MET A 180 5.16 1.18 -10.57
C MET A 180 4.97 2.64 -10.96
N ILE A 181 5.68 3.54 -10.29
CA ILE A 181 5.90 4.93 -10.74
C ILE A 181 7.38 5.04 -11.09
N LYS A 182 7.68 5.48 -12.29
CA LYS A 182 9.00 5.92 -12.71
C LYS A 182 8.92 7.41 -13.02
N ASP A 183 9.77 8.18 -12.36
CA ASP A 183 9.97 9.59 -12.66
C ASP A 183 11.48 9.86 -12.82
N LYS A 184 11.86 11.06 -13.21
CA LYS A 184 13.25 11.48 -13.45
C LYS A 184 14.16 11.08 -12.28
N ASP A 185 13.77 11.42 -11.04
CA ASP A 185 14.63 11.35 -9.86
C ASP A 185 14.28 10.19 -8.92
N TYR A 186 13.20 9.44 -9.19
CA TYR A 186 12.76 8.37 -8.30
C TYR A 186 11.97 7.27 -9.02
N SER A 187 11.88 6.14 -8.36
CA SER A 187 10.88 5.13 -8.69
C SER A 187 10.26 4.55 -7.43
N ILE A 188 8.97 4.22 -7.52
CA ILE A 188 8.22 3.46 -6.52
C ILE A 188 7.73 2.20 -7.20
N ILE A 189 8.08 1.05 -6.64
CA ILE A 189 7.69 -0.26 -7.17
C ILE A 189 6.99 -1.02 -6.06
N SER A 190 5.81 -1.58 -6.35
CA SER A 190 5.00 -2.26 -5.35
C SER A 190 4.22 -3.43 -5.94
N CYS A 191 4.13 -4.51 -5.19
CA CYS A 191 3.14 -5.57 -5.37
C CYS A 191 2.23 -5.64 -4.14
N SER A 192 1.50 -4.54 -3.90
CA SER A 192 0.53 -4.49 -2.80
C SER A 192 -0.62 -5.46 -3.04
N PRO A 193 -0.99 -6.27 -2.04
CA PRO A 193 -2.17 -7.13 -2.14
C PRO A 193 -3.46 -6.42 -1.73
N GLU A 194 -3.40 -5.27 -1.05
CA GLU A 194 -4.50 -4.74 -0.26
C GLU A 194 -5.15 -3.52 -0.90
N ASN A 195 -6.42 -3.66 -1.28
CA ASN A 195 -7.25 -2.56 -1.74
C ASN A 195 -7.94 -1.89 -0.54
N LEU A 196 -7.72 -0.59 -0.36
CA LEU A 196 -8.26 0.19 0.75
C LEU A 196 -9.55 0.91 0.36
N ILE A 197 -9.61 1.49 -0.82
CA ILE A 197 -10.78 2.22 -1.33
C ILE A 197 -11.05 1.79 -2.76
N ASN A 198 -12.27 1.36 -3.01
CA ASN A 198 -12.82 1.21 -4.35
C ASN A 198 -14.21 1.84 -4.37
N LYS A 199 -14.28 3.11 -4.79
CA LYS A 199 -15.52 3.87 -4.92
C LYS A 199 -15.94 3.93 -6.38
N LYS A 200 -17.17 3.54 -6.63
CA LYS A 200 -17.84 3.66 -7.93
C LYS A 200 -19.25 4.20 -7.74
N ASN A 201 -19.55 5.33 -8.34
CA ASN A 201 -20.79 6.06 -8.14
C ASN A 201 -21.00 6.41 -6.64
N ASP A 202 -22.12 5.96 -6.06
CA ASP A 202 -22.49 6.15 -4.65
C ASP A 202 -22.12 4.98 -3.74
N PHE A 203 -21.38 3.99 -4.25
CA PHE A 203 -20.98 2.81 -3.48
C PHE A 203 -19.49 2.72 -3.26
N ILE A 204 -19.07 2.38 -2.04
CA ILE A 204 -17.67 2.24 -1.64
C ILE A 204 -17.42 0.87 -1.04
N THR A 205 -16.28 0.27 -1.39
CA THR A 205 -15.82 -0.98 -0.80
C THR A 205 -14.38 -0.88 -0.33
N THR A 206 -14.03 -1.71 0.66
CA THR A 206 -12.68 -2.00 1.13
C THR A 206 -12.48 -3.50 1.26
N MET A 207 -11.26 -3.99 1.06
CA MET A 207 -10.96 -5.42 1.12
C MET A 207 -9.72 -5.68 1.99
N PRO A 208 -9.88 -5.63 3.32
CA PRO A 208 -8.77 -5.90 4.24
C PRO A 208 -8.31 -7.36 4.18
N ILE A 209 -7.01 -7.52 4.38
CA ILE A 209 -6.33 -8.82 4.43
C ILE A 209 -5.81 -9.03 5.84
N ALA A 210 -6.15 -10.21 6.40
CA ALA A 210 -5.52 -10.72 7.61
C ALA A 210 -5.21 -12.19 7.40
N GLY A 211 -3.95 -12.54 7.42
CA GLY A 211 -3.49 -13.88 7.15
C GLY A 211 -3.00 -14.10 5.73
N THR A 212 -1.83 -14.72 5.68
CA THR A 212 -1.18 -15.11 4.41
C THR A 212 -0.60 -16.50 4.57
N LEU A 213 -0.89 -17.39 3.64
CA LEU A 213 -0.40 -18.74 3.63
C LEU A 213 0.28 -19.04 2.29
N LYS A 214 1.52 -19.52 2.33
CA LYS A 214 2.26 -19.91 1.13
C LYS A 214 1.64 -21.17 0.53
N LYS A 215 1.47 -21.20 -0.78
CA LYS A 215 1.03 -22.39 -1.50
C LYS A 215 2.08 -23.50 -1.43
N THR A 216 1.58 -24.72 -1.31
CA THR A 216 2.36 -25.94 -1.43
C THR A 216 1.57 -26.92 -2.30
N PRO A 217 2.19 -27.94 -2.91
CA PRO A 217 1.48 -28.94 -3.72
C PRO A 217 0.34 -29.66 -2.99
N LYS A 218 0.45 -29.77 -1.63
CA LYS A 218 -0.55 -30.44 -0.77
C LYS A 218 -1.68 -29.51 -0.29
N LEU A 219 -1.58 -28.19 -0.56
CA LEU A 219 -2.48 -27.17 -0.06
C LEU A 219 -3.36 -26.62 -1.17
N ASN A 220 -4.67 -26.76 -1.04
CA ASN A 220 -5.65 -26.13 -1.91
C ASN A 220 -6.45 -25.05 -1.15
N LYS A 221 -7.30 -24.32 -1.85
CA LYS A 221 -8.11 -23.23 -1.31
C LYS A 221 -8.96 -23.63 -0.10
N THR A 222 -9.57 -24.82 -0.14
CA THR A 222 -10.40 -25.37 0.95
C THR A 222 -9.57 -25.63 2.20
N LYS A 223 -8.40 -26.29 2.05
CA LYS A 223 -7.48 -26.55 3.17
C LYS A 223 -6.92 -25.25 3.74
N ALA A 224 -6.63 -24.25 2.90
CA ALA A 224 -6.20 -22.92 3.35
C ALA A 224 -7.30 -22.24 4.17
N LEU A 225 -8.56 -22.31 3.74
CA LEU A 225 -9.69 -21.77 4.49
C LEU A 225 -9.85 -22.47 5.87
N THR A 226 -9.73 -23.79 5.91
CA THR A 226 -9.77 -24.57 7.15
C THR A 226 -8.63 -24.18 8.09
N PHE A 227 -7.42 -24.01 7.55
CA PHE A 227 -6.26 -23.54 8.32
C PHE A 227 -6.53 -22.18 8.98
N PHE A 228 -6.98 -21.19 8.21
CA PHE A 228 -7.27 -19.85 8.74
C PHE A 228 -8.38 -19.86 9.79
N ARG A 229 -9.45 -20.64 9.57
CA ARG A 229 -10.57 -20.78 10.53
C ARG A 229 -10.17 -21.41 11.84
N LYS A 230 -9.25 -22.39 11.83
CA LYS A 230 -8.73 -23.06 13.04
C LYS A 230 -7.68 -22.20 13.75
N ASN A 231 -7.03 -21.25 13.08
CA ASN A 231 -6.06 -20.35 13.69
C ASN A 231 -6.75 -19.20 14.43
N LEU A 232 -6.88 -19.33 15.73
CA LEU A 232 -7.57 -18.34 16.59
C LEU A 232 -6.91 -16.96 16.53
N LYS A 233 -5.57 -16.88 16.42
CA LYS A 233 -4.83 -15.61 16.32
C LYS A 233 -5.23 -14.87 15.02
N GLU A 234 -5.13 -15.55 13.88
CA GLU A 234 -5.48 -14.99 12.57
C GLU A 234 -6.97 -14.58 12.51
N THR A 235 -7.85 -15.39 13.10
CA THR A 235 -9.28 -15.10 13.14
C THR A 235 -9.61 -13.89 14.00
N LYS A 236 -8.97 -13.73 15.17
CA LYS A 236 -9.14 -12.57 16.05
C LYS A 236 -8.59 -11.30 15.39
N GLU A 237 -7.39 -11.35 14.80
CA GLU A 237 -6.80 -10.22 14.08
C GLU A 237 -7.69 -9.81 12.91
N HIS A 238 -8.19 -10.77 12.13
CA HIS A 238 -9.09 -10.50 11.00
C HIS A 238 -10.39 -9.82 11.45
N ASN A 239 -11.03 -10.30 12.51
CA ASN A 239 -12.25 -9.69 13.05
C ASN A 239 -12.00 -8.24 13.45
N MET A 240 -10.92 -7.97 14.17
CA MET A 240 -10.55 -6.62 14.61
C MET A 240 -10.34 -5.68 13.41
N ILE A 241 -9.65 -6.14 12.38
CA ILE A 241 -9.43 -5.34 11.16
C ILE A 241 -10.75 -5.08 10.43
N VAL A 242 -11.61 -6.09 10.29
CA VAL A 242 -12.93 -5.95 9.68
C VAL A 242 -13.80 -4.92 10.42
N ASP A 243 -13.83 -4.98 11.75
CA ASP A 243 -14.64 -4.05 12.55
C ASP A 243 -14.09 -2.62 12.48
N MET A 244 -12.78 -2.46 12.41
CA MET A 244 -12.15 -1.16 12.20
C MET A 244 -12.50 -0.57 10.82
N GLU A 245 -12.41 -1.35 9.73
CA GLU A 245 -12.78 -0.91 8.39
C GLU A 245 -14.28 -0.60 8.29
N ARG A 246 -15.14 -1.35 8.98
CA ARG A 246 -16.58 -1.03 9.10
C ARG A 246 -16.79 0.31 9.81
N SER A 247 -16.06 0.55 10.90
CA SER A 247 -16.10 1.83 11.62
C SER A 247 -15.67 3.00 10.75
N ASP A 248 -14.61 2.83 9.94
CA ASP A 248 -14.15 3.87 9.03
C ASP A 248 -15.17 4.15 7.90
N LEU A 249 -15.75 3.11 7.29
CA LEU A 249 -16.83 3.25 6.30
C LEU A 249 -18.08 3.91 6.89
N SER A 250 -18.45 3.62 8.12
CA SER A 250 -19.65 4.18 8.76
C SER A 250 -19.61 5.71 8.92
N LYS A 251 -18.42 6.31 8.89
CA LYS A 251 -18.27 7.77 8.92
C LYS A 251 -18.82 8.43 7.65
N VAL A 252 -18.73 7.75 6.50
CA VAL A 252 -19.06 8.29 5.17
C VAL A 252 -20.24 7.59 4.48
N CYS A 253 -20.70 6.45 5.00
CA CYS A 253 -21.83 5.70 4.46
C CYS A 253 -23.14 5.99 5.19
N GLU A 254 -24.27 5.82 4.49
CA GLU A 254 -25.61 5.88 5.07
C GLU A 254 -25.75 4.86 6.21
N ALA A 255 -26.47 5.22 7.26
CA ALA A 255 -26.71 4.34 8.42
C ALA A 255 -27.37 3.03 7.98
N GLY A 256 -26.89 1.89 8.52
CA GLY A 256 -27.41 0.56 8.20
C GLY A 256 -26.95 -0.02 6.85
N THR A 257 -26.25 0.74 5.99
CA THR A 257 -25.81 0.25 4.67
C THR A 257 -24.44 -0.44 4.70
N VAL A 258 -23.61 -0.19 5.72
CA VAL A 258 -22.30 -0.83 5.82
C VAL A 258 -22.44 -2.31 6.17
N LYS A 259 -22.11 -3.17 5.22
CA LYS A 259 -22.26 -4.63 5.33
C LYS A 259 -20.98 -5.36 4.94
N ILE A 260 -20.78 -6.55 5.52
CA ILE A 260 -19.76 -7.49 5.05
C ILE A 260 -20.37 -8.24 3.86
N LEU A 261 -19.93 -7.89 2.65
CA LEU A 261 -20.44 -8.45 1.39
C LEU A 261 -19.89 -9.86 1.16
N LYS A 262 -18.62 -10.10 1.54
CA LYS A 262 -17.98 -11.43 1.55
C LYS A 262 -17.20 -11.58 2.84
N LYS A 263 -17.58 -12.58 3.65
CA LYS A 263 -16.99 -12.79 4.97
C LYS A 263 -15.97 -13.91 4.93
N LYS A 264 -14.74 -13.63 5.33
CA LYS A 264 -13.70 -14.63 5.60
C LYS A 264 -13.52 -15.63 4.46
N ILE A 265 -13.26 -15.12 3.27
CA ILE A 265 -12.96 -15.92 2.09
C ILE A 265 -11.45 -16.03 1.89
N VAL A 266 -11.04 -17.04 1.14
CA VAL A 266 -9.65 -17.20 0.70
C VAL A 266 -9.56 -16.72 -0.73
N GLU A 267 -8.75 -15.67 -0.95
CA GLU A 267 -8.33 -15.26 -2.28
C GLU A 267 -7.04 -16.00 -2.65
N GLU A 268 -7.04 -16.56 -3.85
CA GLU A 268 -5.93 -17.35 -4.37
C GLU A 268 -5.10 -16.52 -5.33
N TYR A 269 -3.80 -16.38 -5.01
CA TYR A 269 -2.81 -15.77 -5.90
C TYR A 269 -1.81 -16.84 -6.38
N LYS A 270 -0.87 -16.44 -7.23
CA LYS A 270 0.07 -17.38 -7.83
C LYS A 270 0.75 -18.29 -6.80
N ASP A 271 1.32 -17.72 -5.75
CA ASP A 271 2.13 -18.43 -4.76
C ASP A 271 1.60 -18.35 -3.34
N LEU A 272 0.44 -17.68 -3.16
CA LEU A 272 -0.11 -17.37 -1.84
C LEU A 272 -1.63 -17.55 -1.79
N TYR A 273 -2.12 -17.86 -0.59
CA TYR A 273 -3.51 -17.68 -0.19
C TYR A 273 -3.62 -16.52 0.79
N HIS A 274 -4.57 -15.62 0.56
CA HIS A 274 -4.90 -14.54 1.49
C HIS A 274 -6.29 -14.74 2.09
N TYR A 275 -6.39 -14.51 3.39
CA TYR A 275 -7.64 -14.51 4.12
C TYR A 275 -8.21 -13.11 4.15
N VAL A 276 -9.33 -12.89 3.48
CA VAL A 276 -9.88 -11.56 3.20
C VAL A 276 -11.37 -11.47 3.52
N SER A 277 -11.85 -10.24 3.73
CA SER A 277 -13.29 -9.93 3.72
C SER A 277 -13.53 -8.73 2.80
N LEU A 278 -14.66 -8.71 2.11
CA LEU A 278 -15.12 -7.56 1.35
C LEU A 278 -16.20 -6.85 2.15
N ILE A 279 -15.97 -5.56 2.41
CA ILE A 279 -16.89 -4.71 3.16
C ILE A 279 -17.31 -3.56 2.24
N GLY A 280 -18.54 -3.14 2.30
CA GLY A 280 -19.01 -2.03 1.49
C GLY A 280 -20.26 -1.35 2.05
N GLY A 281 -20.55 -0.16 1.56
CA GLY A 281 -21.71 0.63 1.95
C GLY A 281 -22.03 1.71 0.94
N LYS A 282 -23.26 2.21 1.01
CA LYS A 282 -23.74 3.32 0.20
C LYS A 282 -23.29 4.64 0.84
N ILE A 283 -22.69 5.51 0.05
CA ILE A 283 -22.15 6.80 0.52
C ILE A 283 -23.32 7.75 0.80
N LYS A 284 -23.24 8.49 1.92
CA LYS A 284 -24.18 9.56 2.25
C LYS A 284 -24.20 10.63 1.17
N LYS A 285 -25.34 11.28 0.97
CA LYS A 285 -25.41 12.51 0.18
C LYS A 285 -24.45 13.55 0.74
N ASN A 286 -23.85 14.37 -0.13
CA ASN A 286 -22.94 15.48 0.22
C ASN A 286 -21.58 15.08 0.83
N ILE A 287 -21.18 13.81 0.80
CA ILE A 287 -19.84 13.38 1.16
C ILE A 287 -18.86 13.68 0.01
N SER A 288 -17.83 14.45 0.32
CA SER A 288 -16.77 14.77 -0.63
C SER A 288 -15.70 13.68 -0.74
N SER A 289 -14.90 13.72 -1.81
CA SER A 289 -13.70 12.87 -1.93
C SER A 289 -12.72 13.08 -0.76
N LEU A 290 -12.65 14.30 -0.23
CA LEU A 290 -11.83 14.62 0.93
C LEU A 290 -12.30 13.90 2.20
N ASP A 291 -13.61 13.82 2.43
CA ASP A 291 -14.18 13.14 3.59
C ASP A 291 -13.92 11.64 3.54
N ILE A 292 -14.03 11.03 2.36
CA ILE A 292 -13.73 9.62 2.15
C ILE A 292 -12.25 9.34 2.46
N ILE A 293 -11.34 10.16 1.92
CA ILE A 293 -9.90 10.00 2.15
C ILE A 293 -9.57 10.16 3.64
N LYS A 294 -10.15 11.15 4.33
CA LYS A 294 -9.96 11.34 5.79
C LYS A 294 -10.49 10.17 6.62
N ALA A 295 -11.62 9.59 6.24
CA ALA A 295 -12.20 8.47 6.97
C ALA A 295 -11.36 7.20 6.83
N MET A 296 -10.93 6.89 5.60
CA MET A 296 -10.29 5.62 5.27
C MET A 296 -8.77 5.63 5.43
N MET A 297 -8.09 6.77 5.20
CA MET A 297 -6.62 6.83 5.15
C MET A 297 -6.02 7.53 6.36
N PRO A 298 -4.83 7.05 6.83
CA PRO A 298 -4.16 5.81 6.42
C PRO A 298 -4.94 4.58 6.85
N GLY A 299 -4.76 3.46 6.12
CA GLY A 299 -5.44 2.20 6.42
C GLY A 299 -5.08 1.67 7.82
N GLY A 300 -6.08 1.29 8.58
CA GLY A 300 -5.87 0.85 9.95
C GLY A 300 -5.16 -0.50 10.05
N SER A 301 -5.36 -1.39 9.07
CA SER A 301 -4.70 -2.70 8.98
C SER A 301 -3.16 -2.62 9.05
N VAL A 302 -2.58 -1.50 8.63
CA VAL A 302 -1.11 -1.27 8.59
C VAL A 302 -0.62 -0.28 9.64
N ILE A 303 -1.52 0.28 10.44
CA ILE A 303 -1.22 1.19 11.56
C ILE A 303 -1.45 0.48 12.89
N GLY A 304 -2.69 0.07 13.12
CA GLY A 304 -3.18 -0.51 14.36
C GLY A 304 -4.52 0.10 14.79
N CYS A 305 -4.99 -0.28 15.95
CA CYS A 305 -6.33 0.05 16.44
C CYS A 305 -6.31 0.36 17.95
N PRO A 306 -6.99 1.46 18.42
CA PRO A 306 -7.70 2.48 17.65
C PRO A 306 -6.77 3.39 16.83
N LYS A 307 -7.18 3.78 15.62
CA LYS A 307 -6.32 4.44 14.62
C LYS A 307 -5.61 5.68 15.17
N ILE A 308 -6.32 6.65 15.73
CA ILE A 308 -5.75 7.95 16.18
C ILE A 308 -4.78 7.75 17.35
N SER A 309 -5.18 6.98 18.37
CA SER A 309 -4.31 6.68 19.51
C SER A 309 -3.01 6.01 19.03
N THR A 310 -3.13 4.99 18.18
CA THR A 310 -1.97 4.26 17.65
C THR A 310 -1.06 5.15 16.80
N LEU A 311 -1.60 6.04 15.97
CA LEU A 311 -0.82 7.01 15.22
C LEU A 311 -0.01 7.95 16.12
N ASN A 312 -0.61 8.43 17.21
CA ASN A 312 0.09 9.28 18.19
C ASN A 312 1.24 8.51 18.87
N LEU A 313 1.03 7.24 19.23
CA LEU A 313 2.07 6.38 19.81
C LEU A 313 3.22 6.16 18.83
N LEU A 314 2.91 5.87 17.56
CA LEU A 314 3.91 5.70 16.50
C LEU A 314 4.71 6.98 16.25
N ASN A 315 4.04 8.13 16.12
CA ASN A 315 4.70 9.43 15.89
C ASN A 315 5.63 9.84 17.04
N ASN A 316 5.32 9.42 18.27
CA ASN A 316 6.17 9.65 19.43
C ASN A 316 7.40 8.72 19.47
N GLN A 317 7.32 7.55 18.85
CA GLN A 317 8.35 6.52 18.88
C GLN A 317 9.24 6.52 17.64
N GLU A 318 8.66 6.72 16.44
CA GLU A 318 9.40 6.65 15.17
C GLU A 318 10.31 7.86 15.01
N LYS A 319 11.58 7.59 14.72
CA LYS A 319 12.61 8.63 14.52
C LYS A 319 12.78 9.04 13.06
N GLU A 320 12.20 8.26 12.14
CA GLU A 320 12.33 8.44 10.71
C GLU A 320 10.98 8.40 10.01
N ASN A 321 10.84 9.20 8.94
CA ASN A 321 9.64 9.21 8.11
C ASN A 321 9.38 7.84 7.46
N ARG A 322 8.12 7.41 7.43
CA ARG A 322 7.68 6.22 6.65
C ARG A 322 7.67 6.51 5.14
N ASN A 323 7.56 7.76 4.75
CA ASN A 323 7.45 8.21 3.36
C ASN A 323 6.27 7.56 2.62
N ILE A 324 6.56 6.72 1.62
CA ILE A 324 5.52 6.01 0.86
C ILE A 324 4.89 4.86 1.66
N TYR A 325 5.64 4.26 2.58
CA TYR A 325 5.22 3.06 3.29
C TYR A 325 4.00 3.31 4.17
N THR A 326 2.98 2.48 4.05
CA THR A 326 1.64 2.65 4.66
C THR A 326 0.88 3.91 4.23
N GLY A 327 1.37 4.57 3.19
CA GLY A 327 0.59 5.51 2.41
C GLY A 327 -0.36 4.79 1.45
N SER A 328 -0.88 5.50 0.45
CA SER A 328 -1.82 4.96 -0.52
C SER A 328 -1.48 5.39 -1.94
N PHE A 329 -1.49 4.44 -2.89
CA PHE A 329 -1.38 4.72 -4.32
C PHE A 329 -2.71 4.44 -5.00
N GLY A 330 -3.05 5.25 -5.99
CA GLY A 330 -4.25 5.04 -6.76
C GLY A 330 -4.64 6.25 -7.61
N TYR A 331 -5.92 6.37 -7.89
CA TYR A 331 -6.43 7.46 -8.71
C TYR A 331 -7.74 8.04 -8.18
N ILE A 332 -7.99 9.30 -8.56
CA ILE A 332 -9.27 10.01 -8.44
C ILE A 332 -9.70 10.37 -9.86
N LYS A 333 -10.90 9.90 -10.28
CA LYS A 333 -11.51 10.30 -11.54
C LYS A 333 -12.20 11.66 -11.39
N PHE A 334 -12.37 12.36 -12.50
CA PHE A 334 -13.03 13.66 -12.52
C PHE A 334 -14.52 13.58 -12.12
N ASN A 335 -15.16 12.40 -12.25
CA ASN A 335 -16.51 12.14 -11.74
C ASN A 335 -16.58 11.77 -10.26
N GLY A 336 -15.45 11.77 -9.55
CA GLY A 336 -15.36 11.43 -8.13
C GLY A 336 -15.21 9.94 -7.82
N ASP A 337 -15.23 9.05 -8.81
CA ASP A 337 -14.83 7.66 -8.59
C ASP A 337 -13.36 7.59 -8.20
N MET A 338 -12.99 6.66 -7.32
CA MET A 338 -11.61 6.52 -6.89
C MET A 338 -11.26 5.08 -6.53
N ARG A 339 -10.00 4.74 -6.71
CA ARG A 339 -9.42 3.48 -6.25
C ARG A 339 -8.07 3.76 -5.64
N PHE A 340 -7.87 3.25 -4.42
CA PHE A 340 -6.61 3.37 -3.70
C PHE A 340 -6.26 2.07 -3.01
N ASN A 341 -5.00 1.70 -3.08
CA ASN A 341 -4.41 0.61 -2.31
C ASN A 341 -3.68 1.14 -1.06
N ILE A 342 -3.19 0.22 -0.24
CA ILE A 342 -2.19 0.51 0.79
C ILE A 342 -0.80 0.22 0.20
N ILE A 343 0.15 1.15 0.32
CA ILE A 343 1.51 0.94 -0.17
C ILE A 343 2.29 0.08 0.83
N ILE A 344 2.33 -1.21 0.56
CA ILE A 344 3.12 -2.23 1.25
C ILE A 344 3.79 -3.14 0.23
N ARG A 345 4.72 -3.99 0.64
CA ARG A 345 5.52 -4.82 -0.28
C ARG A 345 6.12 -3.98 -1.40
N SER A 346 6.73 -2.87 -1.00
CA SER A 346 7.18 -1.82 -1.91
C SER A 346 8.64 -1.46 -1.66
N ILE A 347 9.25 -0.93 -2.71
CA ILE A 347 10.57 -0.32 -2.67
C ILE A 347 10.50 1.10 -3.20
N LEU A 348 11.19 2.00 -2.51
CA LEU A 348 11.42 3.38 -2.93
C LEU A 348 12.87 3.53 -3.37
N ASN A 349 13.10 3.88 -4.64
CA ASN A 349 14.41 4.30 -5.13
C ASN A 349 14.42 5.82 -5.26
N TYR A 350 15.32 6.47 -4.55
CA TYR A 350 15.46 7.92 -4.56
C TYR A 350 16.88 8.31 -4.13
N LYS A 351 17.51 9.23 -4.89
CA LYS A 351 18.87 9.73 -4.63
C LYS A 351 19.89 8.58 -4.45
N ASN A 352 19.95 7.66 -5.42
CA ASN A 352 20.84 6.50 -5.44
C ASN A 352 20.72 5.58 -4.21
N ARG A 353 19.53 5.53 -3.62
CA ARG A 353 19.24 4.74 -2.45
C ARG A 353 17.93 4.00 -2.61
N SER A 354 17.96 2.71 -2.32
CA SER A 354 16.76 1.88 -2.26
C SER A 354 16.34 1.67 -0.81
N GLU A 355 15.07 1.88 -0.49
CA GLU A 355 14.50 1.66 0.83
C GLU A 355 13.31 0.71 0.74
N VAL A 356 13.38 -0.41 1.46
CA VAL A 356 12.28 -1.35 1.71
C VAL A 356 11.82 -1.16 3.14
N SER A 357 10.55 -0.83 3.33
CA SER A 357 9.94 -0.68 4.64
C SER A 357 8.91 -1.78 4.86
N VAL A 358 8.91 -2.35 6.07
CA VAL A 358 8.00 -3.41 6.48
C VAL A 358 7.57 -3.21 7.93
N ALA A 359 6.43 -3.82 8.32
CA ALA A 359 6.02 -3.82 9.72
C ALA A 359 5.33 -5.13 10.09
N SER A 360 5.49 -5.55 11.34
CA SER A 360 4.72 -6.61 11.98
C SER A 360 3.76 -6.03 13.03
N GLY A 361 2.67 -6.74 13.28
CA GLY A 361 1.61 -6.34 14.19
C GLY A 361 1.85 -6.86 15.61
N VAL A 362 2.14 -5.96 16.54
CA VAL A 362 2.23 -6.28 17.95
C VAL A 362 0.83 -6.27 18.57
N VAL A 363 0.42 -7.38 19.14
CA VAL A 363 -0.80 -7.59 19.93
C VAL A 363 -0.43 -8.15 21.31
N ILE A 364 -1.44 -8.34 22.17
CA ILE A 364 -1.21 -8.81 23.56
C ILE A 364 -0.45 -10.12 23.64
N ASP A 365 -0.62 -11.04 22.68
CA ASP A 365 0.02 -12.36 22.65
C ASP A 365 1.31 -12.41 21.82
N SER A 366 1.75 -11.29 21.23
CA SER A 366 2.94 -11.25 20.40
C SER A 366 4.24 -11.44 21.17
N ASN A 367 5.24 -11.99 20.46
CA ASN A 367 6.62 -12.17 20.93
C ASN A 367 7.60 -11.37 20.08
N ALA A 368 8.51 -10.62 20.71
CA ALA A 368 9.44 -9.70 20.04
C ALA A 368 10.35 -10.37 19.00
N LYS A 369 10.87 -11.58 19.30
CA LYS A 369 11.73 -12.34 18.39
C LYS A 369 10.97 -12.78 17.14
N HIS A 370 9.74 -13.23 17.33
CA HIS A 370 8.87 -13.67 16.23
C HIS A 370 8.52 -12.48 15.32
N GLU A 371 8.04 -11.37 15.88
CA GLU A 371 7.65 -10.18 15.11
C GLU A 371 8.84 -9.55 14.37
N PHE A 372 10.01 -9.51 14.97
CA PHE A 372 11.24 -9.06 14.29
C PHE A 372 11.61 -9.95 13.10
N ASN A 373 11.52 -11.27 13.26
CA ASN A 373 11.78 -12.22 12.19
C ASN A 373 10.73 -12.12 11.06
N GLU A 374 9.47 -11.90 11.40
CA GLU A 374 8.40 -11.68 10.42
C GLU A 374 8.69 -10.45 9.55
N ASN A 375 9.17 -9.34 10.15
CA ASN A 375 9.62 -8.17 9.41
C ASN A 375 10.74 -8.53 8.43
N TYR A 376 11.75 -9.28 8.87
CA TYR A 376 12.82 -9.71 7.99
C TYR A 376 12.31 -10.57 6.82
N ILE A 377 11.43 -11.52 7.07
CA ILE A 377 10.84 -12.40 6.03
C ILE A 377 10.05 -11.56 5.02
N LYS A 378 9.27 -10.57 5.48
CA LYS A 378 8.52 -9.66 4.59
C LYS A 378 9.45 -8.82 3.71
N ALA A 379 10.57 -8.34 4.25
CA ALA A 379 11.56 -7.58 3.50
C ALA A 379 12.37 -8.44 2.55
N LYS A 380 12.68 -9.68 2.96
CA LYS A 380 13.52 -10.63 2.21
C LYS A 380 12.97 -10.90 0.81
N ALA A 381 11.66 -10.99 0.67
CA ALA A 381 10.99 -11.18 -0.63
C ALA A 381 11.33 -10.10 -1.68
N LEU A 382 11.63 -8.88 -1.22
CA LEU A 382 12.06 -7.76 -2.07
C LEU A 382 13.60 -7.69 -2.17
N MET A 383 14.30 -7.96 -1.06
CA MET A 383 15.76 -7.90 -1.02
C MET A 383 16.41 -9.00 -1.87
N ASP A 384 15.80 -10.18 -1.96
CA ASP A 384 16.31 -11.28 -2.76
C ASP A 384 16.29 -11.00 -4.27
N LEU A 385 15.52 -10.00 -4.72
CA LEU A 385 15.52 -9.57 -6.11
C LEU A 385 16.77 -8.77 -6.52
N TYR A 386 17.64 -8.43 -5.54
CA TYR A 386 18.93 -7.77 -5.76
C TYR A 386 20.09 -8.76 -5.99
N LYS A 387 19.80 -10.07 -5.98
CA LYS A 387 20.79 -11.14 -6.19
C LYS A 387 20.79 -11.64 -7.62
#